data_01a9c683eb27abe8fa60f5ad03df5596
#
_entry.id   01a9c683eb27abe8fa60f5ad03df5596
#
_cell.length_a   1.000
_cell.length_b   1.000
_cell.length_c   1.000
_cell.angle_alpha   90.00
_cell.angle_beta   90.00
_cell.angle_gamma   90.00
#
_symmetry.space_group_name_H-M   'P 1'
#
loop_
_entity.id
_entity.type
_entity.pdbx_description
1 polymer ?
#
loop_
_entity_poly.entity_id
_entity_poly.type
_entity_poly.pdbx_seq_one_letter_code
_entity_poly.pdbx_strand_id
1 'polypeptide(L)'
;MKKLTIHTDGFEGFRKRSLKRARKLDRGELLEPEKILTFENARVLTRARLVVFRKVKEKEISITALATSLKRKREAVSRDVTALKNVGLVKVREVPNPGHGRAVMVSPAAKKVLVEI
;
A
#
# COMPACT_ATOMS: atom_id res chain seq x y z
N MET A 1 -16.65 -16.53 -7.25
CA MET A 1 -15.36 -16.31 -6.60
C MET A 1 -15.54 -15.26 -5.50
N LYS A 2 -15.15 -15.62 -4.28
CA LYS A 2 -15.27 -14.68 -3.17
C LYS A 2 -14.06 -13.76 -3.12
N LYS A 3 -14.29 -12.50 -2.80
CA LYS A 3 -13.22 -11.49 -2.63
C LYS A 3 -13.28 -10.96 -1.20
N LEU A 4 -12.11 -10.84 -0.59
CA LEU A 4 -11.97 -10.26 0.73
C LEU A 4 -11.14 -9.00 0.64
N THR A 5 -11.68 -7.90 1.14
CA THR A 5 -10.97 -6.62 1.19
C THR A 5 -10.14 -6.55 2.47
N ILE A 6 -8.84 -6.27 2.32
CA ILE A 6 -7.94 -6.12 3.47
C ILE A 6 -7.78 -4.64 3.79
N HIS A 7 -8.13 -4.27 5.01
CA HIS A 7 -7.98 -2.91 5.53
C HIS A 7 -7.35 -2.97 6.92
N THR A 8 -6.74 -1.88 7.34
CA THR A 8 -6.05 -1.78 8.62
C THR A 8 -6.90 -1.19 9.74
N ASP A 9 -8.09 -0.70 9.42
CA ASP A 9 -9.00 -0.03 10.36
C ASP A 9 -10.18 -0.91 10.81
N GLY A 10 -10.13 -2.22 10.52
CA GLY A 10 -11.09 -3.18 11.01
C GLY A 10 -12.43 -3.16 10.31
N PHE A 11 -13.42 -3.83 10.92
CA PHE A 11 -14.73 -4.07 10.34
C PHE A 11 -15.54 -2.80 10.12
N GLU A 12 -15.50 -1.87 11.06
CA GLU A 12 -16.25 -0.61 10.94
C GLU A 12 -15.75 0.23 9.76
N GLY A 13 -14.44 0.30 9.57
CA GLY A 13 -13.87 0.99 8.42
C GLY A 13 -14.25 0.32 7.11
N PHE A 14 -14.23 -1.01 7.06
CA PHE A 14 -14.67 -1.77 5.90
C PHE A 14 -16.13 -1.47 5.56
N ARG A 15 -17.02 -1.47 6.54
CA ARG A 15 -18.43 -1.19 6.35
C ARG A 15 -18.66 0.21 5.78
N LYS A 16 -18.00 1.22 6.33
CA LYS A 16 -18.10 2.60 5.87
C LYS A 16 -17.64 2.73 4.42
N ARG A 17 -16.52 2.11 4.07
CA ARG A 17 -15.99 2.16 2.71
C ARG A 17 -16.92 1.47 1.71
N SER A 18 -17.51 0.34 2.09
CA SER A 18 -18.46 -0.37 1.23
C SER A 18 -19.68 0.48 0.89
N LEU A 19 -20.23 1.16 1.89
CA LEU A 19 -21.34 2.07 1.68
C LEU A 19 -20.97 3.26 0.80
N LYS A 20 -19.81 3.85 1.05
CA LYS A 20 -19.29 4.97 0.28
C LYS A 20 -19.06 4.58 -1.18
N ARG A 21 -18.52 3.39 -1.41
CA ARG A 21 -18.28 2.85 -2.75
C ARG A 21 -19.59 2.69 -3.52
N ALA A 22 -20.62 2.13 -2.87
CA ALA A 22 -21.93 1.96 -3.49
C ALA A 22 -22.53 3.31 -3.90
N ARG A 23 -22.41 4.32 -3.05
CA ARG A 23 -22.89 5.68 -3.35
C ARG A 23 -22.15 6.29 -4.54
N LYS A 24 -20.83 6.09 -4.63
CA LYS A 24 -20.02 6.59 -5.75
C LYS A 24 -20.46 5.95 -7.06
N LEU A 25 -20.71 4.65 -7.07
CA LEU A 25 -21.20 3.95 -8.26
C LEU A 25 -22.54 4.49 -8.72
N ASP A 26 -23.46 4.72 -7.78
CA ASP A 26 -24.79 5.29 -8.08
C ASP A 26 -24.70 6.67 -8.70
N ARG A 27 -23.69 7.46 -8.35
CA ARG A 27 -23.47 8.80 -8.89
C ARG A 27 -22.57 8.82 -10.12
N GLY A 28 -22.10 7.65 -10.58
CA GLY A 28 -21.18 7.56 -11.71
C GLY A 28 -19.78 8.06 -11.42
N GLU A 29 -19.39 8.16 -10.16
CA GLU A 29 -18.05 8.57 -9.78
C GLU A 29 -17.03 7.43 -9.98
N LEU A 30 -15.77 7.81 -10.30
CA LEU A 30 -14.69 6.83 -10.42
C LEU A 30 -14.31 6.28 -9.04
N LEU A 31 -14.09 4.97 -8.97
CA LEU A 31 -13.61 4.32 -7.76
C LEU A 31 -12.11 4.51 -7.61
N GLU A 32 -11.63 4.45 -6.36
CA GLU A 32 -10.20 4.48 -6.07
C GLU A 32 -9.52 3.26 -6.70
N PRO A 33 -8.24 3.38 -7.12
CA PRO A 33 -7.50 2.25 -7.67
C PRO A 33 -7.46 1.07 -6.70
N GLU A 34 -7.74 -0.11 -7.22
CA GLU A 34 -7.74 -1.34 -6.45
C GLU A 34 -6.73 -2.33 -7.02
N LYS A 35 -6.16 -3.13 -6.15
CA LYS A 35 -5.30 -4.25 -6.54
C LYS A 35 -5.93 -5.55 -6.05
N ILE A 36 -6.09 -6.50 -6.95
CA ILE A 36 -6.59 -7.83 -6.61
C ILE A 36 -5.39 -8.76 -6.48
N LEU A 37 -5.26 -9.40 -5.33
CA LEU A 37 -4.21 -10.37 -5.07
C LEU A 37 -4.79 -11.77 -4.96
N THR A 38 -4.05 -12.76 -5.47
CA THR A 38 -4.36 -14.16 -5.17
C THR A 38 -4.09 -14.43 -3.71
N PHE A 39 -4.69 -15.49 -3.18
CA PHE A 39 -4.42 -15.90 -1.81
C PHE A 39 -2.92 -16.12 -1.55
N GLU A 40 -2.22 -16.71 -2.50
CA GLU A 40 -0.78 -16.92 -2.38
C GLU A 40 0.00 -15.60 -2.31
N ASN A 41 -0.30 -14.65 -3.19
CA ASN A 41 0.37 -13.35 -3.18
C ASN A 41 0.04 -12.55 -1.92
N ALA A 42 -1.16 -12.72 -1.37
CA ALA A 42 -1.55 -12.08 -0.13
C ALA A 42 -0.72 -12.55 1.07
N ARG A 43 -0.10 -13.71 1.01
CA ARG A 43 0.78 -14.21 2.08
C ARG A 43 2.00 -13.33 2.29
N VAL A 44 2.35 -12.52 1.31
CA VAL A 44 3.44 -11.53 1.42
C VAL A 44 3.08 -10.42 2.41
N LEU A 45 1.79 -10.20 2.67
CA LEU A 45 1.30 -9.11 3.52
C LEU A 45 1.44 -9.45 5.01
N THR A 46 2.66 -9.37 5.51
CA THR A 46 2.90 -9.48 6.95
C THR A 46 2.43 -8.20 7.65
N ARG A 47 2.30 -8.26 8.97
CA ARG A 47 1.92 -7.09 9.76
C ARG A 47 2.87 -5.92 9.53
N ALA A 48 4.18 -6.19 9.51
CA ALA A 48 5.19 -5.15 9.27
C ALA A 48 5.01 -4.51 7.90
N ARG A 49 4.74 -5.30 6.87
CA ARG A 49 4.53 -4.80 5.51
C ARG A 49 3.23 -4.02 5.36
N LEU A 50 2.18 -4.41 6.07
CA LEU A 50 0.94 -3.64 6.10
C LEU A 50 1.14 -2.27 6.74
N VAL A 51 1.96 -2.16 7.77
CA VAL A 51 2.30 -0.88 8.38
C VAL A 51 3.05 0.01 7.39
N VAL A 52 4.01 -0.55 6.65
CA VAL A 52 4.73 0.17 5.59
C VAL A 52 3.77 0.64 4.51
N PHE A 53 2.91 -0.23 4.02
CA PHE A 53 1.92 0.12 2.99
C PHE A 53 0.98 1.22 3.45
N ARG A 54 0.53 1.16 4.69
CA ARG A 54 -0.35 2.18 5.28
C ARG A 54 0.29 3.56 5.27
N LYS A 55 1.58 3.64 5.60
CA LYS A 55 2.32 4.90 5.56
C LYS A 55 2.46 5.43 4.13
N VAL A 56 2.78 4.55 3.19
CA VAL A 56 2.95 4.91 1.79
C VAL A 56 1.63 5.39 1.17
N LYS A 57 0.49 4.83 1.61
CA LYS A 57 -0.82 5.26 1.10
C LYS A 57 -1.12 6.72 1.36
N GLU A 58 -0.57 7.29 2.42
CA GLU A 58 -0.85 8.69 2.78
C GLU A 58 -0.22 9.66 1.79
N LYS A 59 1.02 9.40 1.38
CA LYS A 59 1.75 10.24 0.41
C LYS A 59 3.04 9.54 -0.02
N GLU A 60 3.59 9.98 -1.15
CA GLU A 60 4.91 9.54 -1.58
C GLU A 60 5.95 9.87 -0.50
N ILE A 61 6.83 8.94 -0.20
CA ILE A 61 7.82 9.09 0.87
C ILE A 61 9.11 8.35 0.48
N SER A 62 10.26 8.88 0.89
CA SER A 62 11.54 8.20 0.65
C SER A 62 11.68 7.01 1.61
N ILE A 63 12.48 6.01 1.20
CA ILE A 63 12.77 4.85 2.06
C ILE A 63 13.45 5.31 3.36
N THR A 64 14.35 6.28 3.28
CA THR A 64 15.04 6.82 4.46
C THR A 64 14.06 7.46 5.43
N ALA A 65 13.15 8.31 4.94
CA ALA A 65 12.14 8.94 5.77
C ALA A 65 11.17 7.94 6.36
N LEU A 66 10.81 6.92 5.56
CA LEU A 66 9.93 5.83 6.00
C LEU A 66 10.56 5.03 7.15
N ALA A 67 11.83 4.68 7.01
CA ALA A 67 12.58 3.97 8.05
C ALA A 67 12.66 4.79 9.34
N THR A 68 12.94 6.07 9.23
CA THR A 68 12.97 6.98 10.38
C THR A 68 11.61 7.07 11.07
N SER A 69 10.55 7.23 10.28
CA SER A 69 9.17 7.30 10.79
C SER A 69 8.76 6.03 11.53
N LEU A 70 9.16 4.87 11.03
CA LEU A 70 8.81 3.58 11.62
C LEU A 70 9.82 3.09 12.68
N LYS A 71 10.90 3.84 12.89
CA LYS A 71 11.99 3.48 13.83
C LYS A 71 12.55 2.09 13.51
N ARG A 72 12.77 1.83 12.22
CA ARG A 72 13.31 0.55 11.73
C ARG A 72 14.54 0.80 10.88
N LYS A 73 15.34 -0.24 10.72
CA LYS A 73 16.52 -0.16 9.87
C LYS A 73 16.10 0.01 8.41
N ARG A 74 16.84 0.84 7.67
CA ARG A 74 16.57 1.10 6.26
C ARG A 74 16.53 -0.19 5.44
N GLU A 75 17.43 -1.12 5.70
CA GLU A 75 17.50 -2.40 4.98
C GLU A 75 16.24 -3.23 5.18
N ALA A 76 15.70 -3.25 6.40
CA ALA A 76 14.47 -3.98 6.69
C ALA A 76 13.27 -3.35 5.95
N VAL A 77 13.18 -2.03 5.97
CA VAL A 77 12.11 -1.30 5.27
C VAL A 77 12.24 -1.47 3.76
N SER A 78 13.46 -1.40 3.23
CA SER A 78 13.71 -1.61 1.80
C SER A 78 13.26 -3.00 1.36
N ARG A 79 13.50 -4.01 2.17
CA ARG A 79 13.05 -5.38 1.90
C ARG A 79 11.53 -5.49 1.85
N ASP A 80 10.85 -4.85 2.79
CA ASP A 80 9.39 -4.82 2.83
C ASP A 80 8.81 -4.07 1.63
N VAL A 81 9.41 -2.95 1.24
CA VAL A 81 9.01 -2.18 0.06
C VAL A 81 9.18 -3.01 -1.20
N THR A 82 10.30 -3.74 -1.33
CA THR A 82 10.51 -4.62 -2.48
C THR A 82 9.44 -5.70 -2.57
N ALA A 83 9.08 -6.30 -1.43
CA ALA A 83 8.03 -7.31 -1.40
C ALA A 83 6.68 -6.73 -1.84
N LEU A 84 6.34 -5.53 -1.37
CA LEU A 84 5.10 -4.86 -1.76
C LEU A 84 5.12 -4.45 -3.24
N LYS A 85 6.26 -4.02 -3.75
CA LYS A 85 6.43 -3.71 -5.17
C LYS A 85 6.19 -4.93 -6.04
N ASN A 86 6.73 -6.08 -5.64
CA ASN A 86 6.62 -7.32 -6.41
C ASN A 86 5.19 -7.81 -6.57
N VAL A 87 4.30 -7.49 -5.62
CA VAL A 87 2.87 -7.81 -5.74
C VAL A 87 2.04 -6.64 -6.26
N GLY A 88 2.69 -5.56 -6.68
CA GLY A 88 2.02 -4.45 -7.36
C GLY A 88 1.28 -3.46 -6.46
N LEU A 89 1.62 -3.39 -5.19
CA LEU A 89 0.96 -2.48 -4.25
C LEU A 89 1.62 -1.11 -4.15
N VAL A 90 2.91 -1.03 -4.45
CA VAL A 90 3.65 0.22 -4.43
C VAL A 90 4.48 0.37 -5.69
N LYS A 91 4.84 1.61 -5.99
CA LYS A 91 5.76 1.99 -7.07
C LYS A 91 7.01 2.60 -6.44
N VAL A 92 8.15 2.39 -7.08
CA VAL A 92 9.43 2.89 -6.60
C VAL A 92 10.08 3.67 -7.73
N ARG A 93 10.63 4.84 -7.41
CA ARG A 93 11.41 5.63 -8.37
C ARG A 93 12.61 6.25 -7.66
N GLU A 94 13.69 6.43 -8.41
CA GLU A 94 14.86 7.11 -7.91
C GLU A 94 14.81 8.58 -8.35
N VAL A 95 15.18 9.49 -7.43
CA VAL A 95 15.27 10.91 -7.72
C VAL A 95 16.66 11.42 -7.32
N PRO A 96 17.19 12.45 -8.02
CA PRO A 96 18.44 13.06 -7.61
C PRO A 96 18.32 13.63 -6.20
N ASN A 97 19.35 13.42 -5.37
CA ASN A 97 19.41 13.97 -4.03
C ASN A 97 20.76 14.69 -3.90
N PRO A 98 20.82 16.02 -4.21
CA PRO A 98 22.08 16.75 -4.24
C PRO A 98 22.91 16.57 -2.96
N GLY A 99 24.18 16.21 -3.11
CA GLY A 99 25.08 15.98 -2.01
C GLY A 99 24.99 14.59 -1.37
N HIS A 100 24.01 13.78 -1.74
CA HIS A 100 23.75 12.47 -1.12
C HIS A 100 23.46 11.35 -2.12
N GLY A 101 23.78 11.56 -3.41
CA GLY A 101 23.49 10.58 -4.45
C GLY A 101 22.04 10.58 -4.87
N ARG A 102 21.36 9.42 -4.80
CA ARG A 102 19.96 9.29 -5.19
C ARG A 102 19.09 8.90 -4.02
N ALA A 103 17.89 9.45 -3.97
CA ALA A 103 16.87 9.04 -3.01
C ALA A 103 15.90 8.08 -3.71
N VAL A 104 15.45 7.05 -2.98
CA VAL A 104 14.45 6.11 -3.48
C VAL A 104 13.11 6.51 -2.89
N MET A 105 12.18 6.90 -3.78
CA MET A 105 10.84 7.33 -3.40
C MET A 105 9.85 6.20 -3.61
N VAL A 106 8.95 6.04 -2.67
CA VAL A 106 7.90 5.01 -2.70
C VAL A 106 6.55 5.70 -2.74
N SER A 107 5.71 5.28 -3.67
CA SER A 107 4.35 5.80 -3.81
C SER A 107 3.35 4.64 -3.92
N PRO A 108 2.07 4.86 -3.57
CA PRO A 108 1.08 3.80 -3.66
C PRO A 108 0.71 3.52 -5.12
N ALA A 109 0.65 2.24 -5.49
CA ALA A 109 0.10 1.82 -6.78
C ALA A 109 -1.39 1.50 -6.65
N ALA A 110 -1.87 1.27 -5.43
CA ALA A 110 -3.27 0.98 -5.15
C ALA A 110 -3.66 1.58 -3.81
N LYS A 111 -4.94 1.92 -3.68
CA LYS A 111 -5.52 2.42 -2.42
C LYS A 111 -6.23 1.32 -1.64
N LYS A 112 -6.70 0.30 -2.34
CA LYS A 112 -7.42 -0.84 -1.76
C LYS A 112 -6.82 -2.14 -2.26
N VAL A 113 -6.84 -3.15 -1.40
CA VAL A 113 -6.36 -4.49 -1.73
C VAL A 113 -7.51 -5.47 -1.55
N LEU A 114 -7.82 -6.22 -2.60
CA LEU A 114 -8.81 -7.29 -2.57
C LEU A 114 -8.07 -8.62 -2.65
N VAL A 115 -8.44 -9.56 -1.81
CA VAL A 115 -7.86 -10.90 -1.85
C VAL A 115 -8.88 -11.87 -2.39
N GLU A 116 -8.49 -12.60 -3.40
CA GLU A 116 -9.31 -13.62 -4.04
C GLU A 116 -9.09 -14.96 -3.33
N ILE A 117 -10.16 -15.50 -2.78
CA ILE A 117 -10.10 -16.75 -2.02
C ILE A 117 -10.94 -17.86 -2.66
#